data_25a54666b04f787811cdfb13cc5e11f4
#
_entry.id   25a54666b04f787811cdfb13cc5e11f4
#
_cell.length_a   1.000
_cell.length_b   1.000
_cell.length_c   1.000
_cell.angle_alpha   90.00
_cell.angle_beta   90.00
_cell.angle_gamma   90.00
#
_symmetry.space_group_name_H-M   'P 1'
#
loop_
_entity.id
_entity.type
_entity.pdbx_description
1 polymer ?
#
loop_
_entity_poly.entity_id
_entity_poly.type
_entity_poly.pdbx_seq_one_letter_code
_entity_poly.pdbx_strand_id
1 'polypeptide(L)'
;HDFLCIHPFSDGNGRMSRLLTTLLLYRCGYFVGRYISLEAKIAKTKDLYYDALSAAQVGWHEGKDDPSAFVKYILGTVISAYRDFEDRMELVSEKLSALDMVRKAVRSQIGKITKSQVLSLCPSLSASSVEAALKKLVQSGELTKQGGGRSTFYIRTD
;
A
#
# COMPACT_ATOMS: atom_id res chain seq x y z
N HIS A 1 22.96 -1.70 9.08
CA HIS A 1 23.96 -2.54 9.76
C HIS A 1 25.25 -1.76 9.88
N ASP A 2 26.04 -1.55 8.83
CA ASP A 2 27.37 -0.92 8.85
C ASP A 2 27.42 0.43 9.56
N PHE A 3 26.40 1.26 9.38
CA PHE A 3 26.29 2.52 10.11
C PHE A 3 26.33 2.34 11.63
N LEU A 4 25.76 1.27 12.17
CA LEU A 4 25.79 0.94 13.59
C LEU A 4 27.14 0.37 14.04
N CYS A 5 27.83 -0.35 13.15
CA CYS A 5 29.19 -0.84 13.40
C CYS A 5 30.21 0.31 13.43
N ILE A 6 30.12 1.26 12.47
CA ILE A 6 30.97 2.46 12.41
C ILE A 6 30.73 3.37 13.61
N HIS A 7 29.47 3.49 14.08
CA HIS A 7 29.05 4.24 15.26
C HIS A 7 29.53 5.70 15.28
N PRO A 8 29.25 6.52 14.24
CA PRO A 8 29.93 7.80 14.00
C PRO A 8 29.57 8.91 14.99
N PHE A 9 28.49 8.81 15.75
CA PHE A 9 28.06 9.84 16.70
C PHE A 9 28.26 9.40 18.15
N SER A 10 28.46 10.38 19.05
CA SER A 10 28.52 10.15 20.49
C SER A 10 27.18 9.65 21.08
N ASP A 11 26.04 10.05 20.48
CA ASP A 11 24.70 9.59 20.84
C ASP A 11 23.79 9.59 19.59
N GLY A 12 22.71 8.85 19.67
CA GLY A 12 21.66 8.83 18.63
C GLY A 12 21.93 7.91 17.45
N ASN A 13 23.01 7.13 17.41
CA ASN A 13 23.33 6.23 16.29
C ASN A 13 22.18 5.27 15.95
N GLY A 14 21.50 4.71 16.97
CA GLY A 14 20.35 3.84 16.77
C GLY A 14 19.16 4.55 16.09
N ARG A 15 18.89 5.80 16.47
CA ARG A 15 17.84 6.62 15.84
C ARG A 15 18.19 6.96 14.41
N MET A 16 19.43 7.40 14.17
CA MET A 16 19.93 7.75 12.83
C MET A 16 19.93 6.55 11.89
N SER A 17 20.35 5.37 12.36
CA SER A 17 20.33 4.16 11.54
C SER A 17 18.92 3.76 11.11
N ARG A 18 17.92 3.88 12.00
CA ARG A 18 16.52 3.60 11.66
C ARG A 18 15.91 4.61 10.68
N LEU A 19 16.26 5.91 10.84
CA LEU A 19 15.89 6.94 9.86
C LEU A 19 16.53 6.66 8.49
N LEU A 20 17.81 6.30 8.46
CA LEU A 20 18.51 5.94 7.24
C LEU A 20 17.87 4.71 6.58
N THR A 21 17.52 3.68 7.37
CA THR A 21 16.81 2.50 6.87
C THR A 21 15.48 2.89 6.23
N THR A 22 14.70 3.76 6.87
CA THR A 22 13.41 4.25 6.34
C THR A 22 13.61 5.02 5.03
N LEU A 23 14.63 5.88 4.95
CA LEU A 23 14.97 6.62 3.74
C LEU A 23 15.34 5.67 2.59
N LEU A 24 16.17 4.66 2.86
CA LEU A 24 16.56 3.67 1.87
C LEU A 24 15.38 2.84 1.38
N LEU A 25 14.48 2.43 2.28
CA LEU A 25 13.24 1.75 1.92
C LEU A 25 12.39 2.61 0.97
N TYR A 26 12.26 3.90 1.23
CA TYR A 26 11.53 4.82 0.35
C TYR A 26 12.19 4.96 -1.03
N ARG A 27 13.51 5.04 -1.08
CA ARG A 27 14.25 5.05 -2.36
C ARG A 27 14.09 3.75 -3.16
N CYS A 28 13.88 2.63 -2.47
CA CYS A 28 13.60 1.33 -3.09
C CYS A 28 12.12 1.09 -3.40
N GLY A 29 11.23 2.08 -3.18
CA GLY A 29 9.79 1.97 -3.49
C GLY A 29 8.93 1.39 -2.37
N TYR A 30 9.47 1.15 -1.18
CA TYR A 30 8.72 0.64 -0.03
C TYR A 30 8.18 1.78 0.83
N PHE A 31 6.95 2.22 0.56
CA PHE A 31 6.37 3.43 1.19
C PHE A 31 5.49 3.15 2.41
N VAL A 32 5.36 1.91 2.86
CA VAL A 32 4.47 1.54 3.97
C VAL A 32 4.77 2.31 5.26
N GLY A 33 6.03 2.70 5.48
CA GLY A 33 6.45 3.51 6.63
C GLY A 33 5.79 4.90 6.72
N ARG A 34 5.11 5.37 5.65
CA ARG A 34 4.29 6.59 5.66
C ARG A 34 2.97 6.41 6.40
N TYR A 35 2.48 5.19 6.50
CA TYR A 35 1.15 4.86 7.05
C TYR A 35 1.23 4.04 8.33
N ILE A 36 2.26 3.20 8.45
CA ILE A 36 2.51 2.31 9.58
C ILE A 36 3.89 2.61 10.14
N SER A 37 3.99 2.92 11.42
CA SER A 37 5.26 3.20 12.09
C SER A 37 6.13 1.93 12.19
N LEU A 38 7.21 1.88 11.43
CA LEU A 38 8.23 0.82 11.54
C LEU A 38 8.94 0.89 12.90
N GLU A 39 9.18 2.09 13.43
CA GLU A 39 9.74 2.30 14.78
C GLU A 39 8.89 1.65 15.85
N ALA A 40 7.55 1.84 15.80
CA ALA A 40 6.65 1.23 16.78
C ALA A 40 6.64 -0.31 16.66
N LYS A 41 6.83 -0.88 15.48
CA LYS A 41 6.97 -2.33 15.29
C LYS A 41 8.30 -2.83 15.88
N ILE A 42 9.40 -2.16 15.60
CA ILE A 42 10.71 -2.49 16.16
C ILE A 42 10.68 -2.40 17.68
N ALA A 43 10.03 -1.38 18.24
CA ALA A 43 9.89 -1.24 19.70
C ALA A 43 9.16 -2.42 20.37
N LYS A 44 8.15 -3.01 19.67
CA LYS A 44 7.42 -4.20 20.15
C LYS A 44 8.26 -5.48 20.12
N THR A 45 9.27 -5.53 19.26
CA THR A 45 10.14 -6.70 19.04
C THR A 45 11.59 -6.32 19.30
N LYS A 46 11.82 -5.50 20.32
CA LYS A 46 13.13 -4.90 20.64
C LYS A 46 14.23 -5.95 20.81
N ASP A 47 13.94 -7.01 21.51
CA ASP A 47 14.93 -8.07 21.77
C ASP A 47 15.33 -8.78 20.47
N LEU A 48 14.37 -9.14 19.61
CA LEU A 48 14.64 -9.72 18.29
C LEU A 48 15.45 -8.78 17.38
N TYR A 49 15.23 -7.47 17.50
CA TYR A 49 16.01 -6.48 16.78
C TYR A 49 17.48 -6.52 17.20
N TYR A 50 17.74 -6.52 18.52
CA TYR A 50 19.11 -6.52 19.02
C TYR A 50 19.81 -7.88 18.81
N ASP A 51 19.09 -8.99 18.93
CA ASP A 51 19.62 -10.32 18.62
C ASP A 51 20.06 -10.41 17.16
N ALA A 52 19.21 -9.97 16.24
CA ALA A 52 19.52 -9.96 14.80
C ALA A 52 20.69 -9.02 14.47
N LEU A 53 20.75 -7.85 15.14
CA LEU A 53 21.84 -6.91 14.97
C LEU A 53 23.15 -7.47 15.50
N SER A 54 23.15 -8.04 16.72
CA SER A 54 24.34 -8.63 17.35
C SER A 54 24.88 -9.79 16.52
N ALA A 55 24.01 -10.68 16.03
CA ALA A 55 24.42 -11.76 15.14
C ALA A 55 25.06 -11.26 13.84
N ALA A 56 24.52 -10.17 13.28
CA ALA A 56 25.02 -9.60 12.04
C ALA A 56 26.40 -8.90 12.21
N GLN A 57 26.73 -8.44 13.42
CA GLN A 57 27.97 -7.69 13.69
C GLN A 57 29.20 -8.57 13.92
N VAL A 58 29.00 -9.88 14.14
CA VAL A 58 30.13 -10.81 14.39
C VAL A 58 31.07 -10.82 13.22
N GLY A 59 32.35 -10.55 13.48
CA GLY A 59 33.40 -10.55 12.44
C GLY A 59 33.45 -9.31 11.56
N TRP A 60 32.70 -8.24 11.89
CA TRP A 60 32.65 -7.03 11.06
C TRP A 60 34.03 -6.36 10.88
N HIS A 61 34.84 -6.27 11.93
CA HIS A 61 36.19 -5.69 11.87
C HIS A 61 37.16 -6.50 10.99
N GLU A 62 36.90 -7.79 10.83
CA GLU A 62 37.68 -8.69 9.97
C GLU A 62 37.10 -8.82 8.56
N GLY A 63 35.99 -8.11 8.25
CA GLY A 63 35.28 -8.24 6.96
C GLY A 63 34.66 -9.62 6.75
N LYS A 64 34.25 -10.30 7.83
CA LYS A 64 33.67 -11.65 7.84
C LYS A 64 32.25 -11.70 8.41
N ASP A 65 31.61 -10.54 8.53
CA ASP A 65 30.25 -10.42 9.03
C ASP A 65 29.21 -10.97 8.04
N ASP A 66 28.08 -11.42 8.57
CA ASP A 66 26.93 -11.84 7.78
C ASP A 66 25.68 -11.03 8.18
N PRO A 67 25.30 -10.01 7.39
CA PRO A 67 24.15 -9.17 7.67
C PRO A 67 22.79 -9.88 7.47
N SER A 68 22.76 -11.13 7.02
CA SER A 68 21.53 -11.85 6.63
C SER A 68 20.48 -11.90 7.73
N ALA A 69 20.88 -12.09 9.00
CA ALA A 69 19.97 -12.12 10.13
C ALA A 69 19.25 -10.77 10.29
N PHE A 70 20.00 -9.68 10.22
CA PHE A 70 19.46 -8.32 10.35
C PHE A 70 18.58 -7.94 9.14
N VAL A 71 19.00 -8.28 7.93
CA VAL A 71 18.21 -8.05 6.71
C VAL A 71 16.87 -8.80 6.78
N LYS A 72 16.89 -10.08 7.18
CA LYS A 72 15.65 -10.87 7.36
C LYS A 72 14.70 -10.24 8.39
N TYR A 73 15.25 -9.75 9.52
CA TYR A 73 14.44 -9.06 10.54
C TYR A 73 13.79 -7.79 9.98
N ILE A 74 14.55 -6.93 9.30
CA ILE A 74 14.02 -5.68 8.70
C ILE A 74 12.95 -5.98 7.64
N LEU A 75 13.20 -6.92 6.73
CA LEU A 75 12.21 -7.31 5.72
C LEU A 75 10.95 -7.91 6.36
N GLY A 76 11.09 -8.73 7.41
CA GLY A 76 9.96 -9.23 8.18
C GLY A 76 9.12 -8.12 8.83
N THR A 77 9.79 -7.09 9.35
CA THR A 77 9.13 -5.89 9.92
C THR A 77 8.37 -5.12 8.83
N VAL A 78 8.94 -4.96 7.64
CA VAL A 78 8.28 -4.31 6.49
C VAL A 78 7.05 -5.11 6.05
N ILE A 79 7.16 -6.43 5.89
CA ILE A 79 6.02 -7.31 5.54
C ILE A 79 4.92 -7.20 6.59
N SER A 80 5.27 -7.24 7.87
CA SER A 80 4.30 -7.06 8.97
C SER A 80 3.61 -5.68 8.90
N ALA A 81 4.33 -4.64 8.49
CA ALA A 81 3.74 -3.31 8.31
C ALA A 81 2.74 -3.26 7.12
N TYR A 82 3.04 -3.94 6.03
CA TYR A 82 2.10 -4.06 4.90
C TYR A 82 0.82 -4.80 5.30
N ARG A 83 0.92 -5.89 6.08
CA ARG A 83 -0.25 -6.61 6.60
C ARG A 83 -1.12 -5.72 7.49
N ASP A 84 -0.53 -4.98 8.44
CA ASP A 84 -1.30 -4.03 9.26
C ASP A 84 -1.95 -2.93 8.41
N PHE A 85 -1.31 -2.53 7.32
CA PHE A 85 -1.87 -1.55 6.40
C PHE A 85 -3.07 -2.12 5.64
N GLU A 86 -2.98 -3.36 5.14
CA GLU A 86 -4.08 -4.07 4.49
C GLU A 86 -5.26 -4.24 5.43
N ASP A 87 -5.04 -4.71 6.67
CA ASP A 87 -6.08 -4.86 7.70
C ASP A 87 -6.80 -3.52 7.98
N ARG A 88 -6.05 -2.41 8.05
CA ARG A 88 -6.65 -1.07 8.21
C ARG A 88 -7.45 -0.64 6.99
N MET A 89 -6.98 -0.95 5.80
CA MET A 89 -7.70 -0.65 4.56
C MET A 89 -9.01 -1.45 4.47
N GLU A 90 -9.02 -2.70 4.91
CA GLU A 90 -10.24 -3.52 4.99
C GLU A 90 -11.26 -2.94 5.98
N LEU A 91 -10.81 -2.44 7.14
CA LEU A 91 -11.67 -1.79 8.13
C LEU A 91 -12.27 -0.46 7.63
N VAL A 92 -11.52 0.27 6.79
CA VAL A 92 -11.95 1.57 6.23
C VAL A 92 -12.72 1.38 4.92
N SER A 93 -12.44 0.32 4.18
CA SER A 93 -13.28 -0.06 3.04
C SER A 93 -14.57 -0.67 3.60
N GLU A 94 -15.57 0.17 3.88
CA GLU A 94 -16.95 -0.31 3.78
C GLU A 94 -16.99 -1.18 2.53
N LYS A 95 -17.56 -2.39 2.63
CA LYS A 95 -17.79 -3.25 1.46
C LYS A 95 -18.70 -2.48 0.52
N LEU A 96 -18.11 -1.61 -0.28
CA LEU A 96 -18.84 -0.83 -1.26
C LEU A 96 -19.61 -1.82 -2.13
N SER A 97 -20.92 -1.67 -2.17
CA SER A 97 -21.73 -2.46 -3.09
C SER A 97 -21.21 -2.24 -4.52
N ALA A 98 -21.44 -3.20 -5.42
CA ALA A 98 -21.08 -3.03 -6.84
C ALA A 98 -21.65 -1.71 -7.40
N LEU A 99 -22.82 -1.28 -6.93
CA LEU A 99 -23.43 0.00 -7.29
C LEU A 99 -22.59 1.20 -6.83
N ASP A 100 -22.09 1.18 -5.57
CA ASP A 100 -21.32 2.29 -5.02
C ASP A 100 -19.92 2.37 -5.63
N MET A 101 -19.32 1.22 -5.94
CA MET A 101 -18.04 1.16 -6.67
C MET A 101 -18.17 1.78 -8.06
N VAL A 102 -19.20 1.40 -8.82
CA VAL A 102 -19.48 1.97 -10.15
C VAL A 102 -19.83 3.45 -10.05
N ARG A 103 -20.63 3.86 -9.06
CA ARG A 103 -20.97 5.27 -8.78
C ARG A 103 -19.69 6.09 -8.52
N LYS A 104 -18.78 5.60 -7.69
CA LYS A 104 -17.50 6.24 -7.39
C LYS A 104 -16.61 6.35 -8.63
N ALA A 105 -16.51 5.28 -9.43
CA ALA A 105 -15.76 5.26 -10.69
C ALA A 105 -16.30 6.28 -11.70
N VAL A 106 -17.61 6.38 -11.83
CA VAL A 106 -18.26 7.38 -12.70
C VAL A 106 -17.99 8.81 -12.22
N ARG A 107 -18.10 9.05 -10.90
CA ARG A 107 -17.84 10.38 -10.31
C ARG A 107 -16.39 10.83 -10.43
N SER A 108 -15.43 9.92 -10.52
CA SER A 108 -14.01 10.23 -10.71
C SER A 108 -13.66 10.62 -12.14
N GLN A 109 -14.57 10.42 -13.10
CA GLN A 109 -14.37 10.77 -14.50
C GLN A 109 -15.12 12.05 -14.88
N ILE A 110 -14.51 12.85 -15.74
CA ILE A 110 -15.13 14.07 -16.29
C ILE A 110 -15.67 13.75 -17.69
N GLY A 111 -16.92 14.06 -17.91
CA GLY A 111 -17.59 13.87 -19.21
C GLY A 111 -18.19 12.47 -19.40
N LYS A 112 -18.02 11.88 -20.60
CA LYS A 112 -18.60 10.58 -20.96
C LYS A 112 -17.74 9.41 -20.49
N ILE A 113 -18.38 8.33 -20.06
CA ILE A 113 -17.73 7.08 -19.69
C ILE A 113 -18.40 5.89 -20.39
N THR A 114 -17.60 4.92 -20.83
CA THR A 114 -18.07 3.67 -21.44
C THR A 114 -18.06 2.53 -20.43
N LYS A 115 -18.83 1.46 -20.71
CA LYS A 115 -18.80 0.22 -19.88
C LYS A 115 -17.39 -0.36 -19.75
N SER A 116 -16.59 -0.32 -20.83
CA SER A 116 -15.20 -0.81 -20.81
C SER A 116 -14.31 -0.01 -19.86
N GLN A 117 -14.45 1.30 -19.85
CA GLN A 117 -13.71 2.16 -18.91
C GLN A 117 -14.12 1.91 -17.47
N VAL A 118 -15.42 1.71 -17.18
CA VAL A 118 -15.88 1.35 -15.83
C VAL A 118 -15.29 0.00 -15.40
N LEU A 119 -15.24 -1.00 -16.28
CA LEU A 119 -14.61 -2.29 -15.99
C LEU A 119 -13.13 -2.15 -15.69
N SER A 120 -12.40 -1.30 -16.39
CA SER A 120 -10.98 -1.02 -16.10
C SER A 120 -10.76 -0.32 -14.75
N LEU A 121 -11.71 0.53 -14.34
CA LEU A 121 -11.67 1.22 -13.06
C LEU A 121 -12.13 0.36 -11.87
N CYS A 122 -12.92 -0.69 -12.14
CA CYS A 122 -13.46 -1.60 -11.14
C CYS A 122 -13.06 -3.06 -11.46
N PRO A 123 -11.78 -3.43 -11.43
CA PRO A 123 -11.31 -4.75 -11.88
C PRO A 123 -11.83 -5.92 -11.04
N SER A 124 -12.31 -5.67 -9.83
CA SER A 124 -12.93 -6.67 -8.95
C SER A 124 -14.37 -7.01 -9.32
N LEU A 125 -15.01 -6.24 -10.21
CA LEU A 125 -16.40 -6.47 -10.62
C LEU A 125 -16.47 -7.25 -11.94
N SER A 126 -17.46 -8.17 -12.00
CA SER A 126 -17.79 -8.84 -13.26
C SER A 126 -18.49 -7.88 -14.24
N ALA A 127 -18.40 -8.18 -15.55
CA ALA A 127 -19.08 -7.39 -16.58
C ALA A 127 -20.59 -7.29 -16.38
N SER A 128 -21.21 -8.35 -15.84
CA SER A 128 -22.65 -8.38 -15.50
C SER A 128 -22.98 -7.49 -14.30
N SER A 129 -22.11 -7.48 -13.27
CA SER A 129 -22.28 -6.61 -12.10
C SER A 129 -22.18 -5.12 -12.46
N VAL A 130 -21.20 -4.77 -13.32
CA VAL A 130 -21.05 -3.39 -13.83
C VAL A 130 -22.26 -2.97 -14.64
N GLU A 131 -22.78 -3.85 -15.51
CA GLU A 131 -23.95 -3.56 -16.32
C GLU A 131 -25.22 -3.35 -15.47
N ALA A 132 -25.44 -4.22 -14.47
CA ALA A 132 -26.53 -4.08 -13.53
C ALA A 132 -26.44 -2.77 -12.72
N ALA A 133 -25.24 -2.39 -12.29
CA ALA A 133 -25.00 -1.15 -11.58
C ALA A 133 -25.27 0.09 -12.46
N LEU A 134 -24.72 0.11 -13.68
CA LEU A 134 -24.96 1.19 -14.64
C LEU A 134 -26.48 1.34 -14.96
N LYS A 135 -27.19 0.22 -15.13
CA LYS A 135 -28.64 0.23 -15.35
C LYS A 135 -29.37 0.87 -14.18
N LYS A 136 -29.00 0.54 -12.95
CA LYS A 136 -29.59 1.13 -11.72
C LYS A 136 -29.31 2.64 -11.66
N LEU A 137 -28.08 3.09 -11.96
CA LEU A 137 -27.71 4.51 -11.96
C LEU A 137 -28.45 5.31 -13.05
N VAL A 138 -28.78 4.69 -14.19
CA VAL A 138 -29.66 5.30 -15.21
C VAL A 138 -31.10 5.36 -14.70
N GLN A 139 -31.59 4.30 -14.06
CA GLN A 139 -32.95 4.27 -13.50
C GLN A 139 -33.15 5.29 -12.35
N SER A 140 -32.11 5.53 -11.55
CA SER A 140 -32.14 6.54 -10.49
C SER A 140 -31.98 7.98 -10.99
N GLY A 141 -31.73 8.18 -12.29
CA GLY A 141 -31.50 9.50 -12.88
C GLY A 141 -30.09 10.06 -12.67
N GLU A 142 -29.17 9.31 -12.01
CA GLU A 142 -27.79 9.75 -11.80
C GLU A 142 -26.96 9.72 -13.10
N LEU A 143 -27.36 8.91 -14.06
CA LEU A 143 -26.71 8.79 -15.36
C LEU A 143 -27.71 8.86 -16.51
N THR A 144 -27.30 9.47 -17.60
CA THR A 144 -28.01 9.40 -18.88
C THR A 144 -27.23 8.48 -19.82
N LYS A 145 -27.89 7.44 -20.36
CA LYS A 145 -27.33 6.55 -21.38
C LYS A 145 -27.54 7.15 -22.76
N GLN A 146 -26.48 7.23 -23.55
CA GLN A 146 -26.50 7.71 -24.94
C GLN A 146 -25.80 6.72 -25.87
N GLY A 147 -26.15 6.80 -27.17
CA GLY A 147 -25.64 5.89 -28.19
C GLY A 147 -26.30 4.52 -28.16
N GLY A 148 -25.81 3.60 -29.02
CA GLY A 148 -26.31 2.24 -29.13
C GLY A 148 -25.22 1.23 -29.47
N GLY A 149 -25.44 -0.04 -29.13
CA GLY A 149 -24.48 -1.11 -29.41
C GLY A 149 -23.09 -0.82 -28.85
N ARG A 150 -22.07 -0.90 -29.69
CA ARG A 150 -20.66 -0.67 -29.29
C ARG A 150 -20.31 0.79 -28.96
N SER A 151 -21.12 1.76 -29.42
CA SER A 151 -20.93 3.20 -29.18
C SER A 151 -21.71 3.71 -27.97
N THR A 152 -22.24 2.84 -27.12
CA THR A 152 -22.93 3.21 -25.87
C THR A 152 -21.99 3.86 -24.87
N PHE A 153 -22.37 5.03 -24.37
CA PHE A 153 -21.69 5.72 -23.27
C PHE A 153 -22.70 6.32 -22.29
N TYR A 154 -22.20 6.71 -21.15
CA TYR A 154 -22.98 7.27 -20.04
C TYR A 154 -22.42 8.65 -19.71
N ILE A 155 -23.32 9.58 -19.37
CA ILE A 155 -23.00 10.94 -18.91
C ILE A 155 -23.70 11.14 -17.58
N ARG A 156 -22.99 11.78 -16.66
CA ARG A 156 -23.56 12.16 -15.36
C ARG A 156 -24.65 13.22 -15.59
N THR A 157 -25.77 13.04 -14.93
CA THR A 157 -26.84 14.03 -14.86
C THR A 157 -26.56 14.88 -13.63
N ASP A 158 -26.18 16.14 -13.80
CA ASP A 158 -25.93 17.10 -12.71
C ASP A 158 -27.24 17.55 -12.10
#